data_610dde3d04430cf9f700f48ed34ab5ec
#
_entry.id   610dde3d04430cf9f700f48ed34ab5ec
#
_cell.length_a   1.000
_cell.length_b   1.000
_cell.length_c   1.000
_cell.angle_alpha   90.00
_cell.angle_beta   90.00
_cell.angle_gamma   90.00
#
_symmetry.space_group_name_H-M   'P 1'
#
loop_
_entity.id
_entity.type
_entity.pdbx_description
1 polymer ?
#
loop_
_entity_poly.entity_id
_entity_poly.type
_entity_poly.pdbx_seq_one_letter_code
_entity_poly.pdbx_strand_id
1 'polypeptide(L)'
;NPALFKIIDEAISNASDHLIENNGCNIIKIGISNNPLKISIWNNSSEGIPIEKKLLTVGEHKGREVFICEMIFGELLTSSNYSDKDRIANGTNGIGIKLTNIYSKEFTIETVTNGIKLTKRYYDSMSREDECVIEELEDGKKRRNNKIDNSVCISFIPDLSMFKDKNSSQYEVNDDFIKLIIKKVYDLSYCCYEIKKNSRIYLNDQLVTIRDFNDYIKLYGIDNMRTCKCDNFIIGLAYTPDDPKIISFINNNPNEGG
;
A
#
# COMPACT_ATOMS: atom_id res chain seq x y z
N ASN A 1 -16.78 6.60 3.53
CA ASN A 1 -16.03 7.65 4.27
C ASN A 1 -14.68 7.88 3.57
N PRO A 2 -14.44 9.11 3.03
CA PRO A 2 -13.20 9.42 2.29
C PRO A 2 -11.93 9.30 3.13
N ALA A 3 -11.97 9.70 4.40
CA ALA A 3 -10.79 9.64 5.29
C ALA A 3 -10.38 8.20 5.59
N LEU A 4 -11.35 7.31 5.84
CA LEU A 4 -11.08 5.88 6.02
C LEU A 4 -10.48 5.27 4.73
N PHE A 5 -11.03 5.63 3.56
CA PHE A 5 -10.47 5.17 2.30
C PHE A 5 -9.03 5.69 2.12
N LYS A 6 -8.76 6.95 2.47
CA LYS A 6 -7.44 7.56 2.28
C LYS A 6 -6.33 6.86 3.06
N ILE A 7 -6.56 6.44 4.31
CA ILE A 7 -5.52 5.70 5.07
C ILE A 7 -5.23 4.32 4.48
N ILE A 8 -6.24 3.68 3.87
CA ILE A 8 -6.06 2.40 3.16
C ILE A 8 -5.33 2.63 1.84
N ASP A 9 -5.74 3.65 1.10
CA ASP A 9 -5.11 4.07 -0.16
C ASP A 9 -3.63 4.41 0.02
N GLU A 10 -3.25 5.13 1.06
CA GLU A 10 -1.87 5.45 1.40
C GLU A 10 -1.02 4.18 1.62
N ALA A 11 -1.55 3.22 2.38
CA ALA A 11 -0.86 1.98 2.64
C ALA A 11 -0.63 1.16 1.37
N ILE A 12 -1.63 1.08 0.49
CA ILE A 12 -1.55 0.40 -0.81
C ILE A 12 -0.59 1.14 -1.75
N SER A 13 -0.68 2.47 -1.80
CA SER A 13 0.16 3.30 -2.66
C SER A 13 1.64 3.20 -2.28
N ASN A 14 1.99 3.18 -0.99
CA ASN A 14 3.38 2.99 -0.55
C ASN A 14 3.98 1.67 -1.04
N ALA A 15 3.20 0.58 -1.06
CA ALA A 15 3.67 -0.69 -1.60
C ALA A 15 3.90 -0.62 -3.11
N SER A 16 3.07 0.14 -3.86
CA SER A 16 3.26 0.34 -5.29
C SER A 16 4.47 1.22 -5.60
N ASP A 17 4.66 2.29 -4.85
CA ASP A 17 5.82 3.17 -4.98
C ASP A 17 7.12 2.38 -4.77
N HIS A 18 7.16 1.55 -3.71
CA HIS A 18 8.29 0.67 -3.48
C HIS A 18 8.51 -0.34 -4.63
N LEU A 19 7.43 -0.90 -5.22
CA LEU A 19 7.53 -1.79 -6.38
C LEU A 19 8.10 -1.07 -7.60
N ILE A 20 7.68 0.16 -7.85
CA ILE A 20 8.10 0.97 -9.00
C ILE A 20 9.58 1.38 -8.85
N GLU A 21 9.96 1.89 -7.69
CA GLU A 21 11.29 2.42 -7.43
C GLU A 21 12.36 1.33 -7.23
N ASN A 22 11.96 0.15 -6.74
CA ASN A 22 12.90 -0.91 -6.37
C ASN A 22 12.90 -2.05 -7.39
N ASN A 23 14.02 -2.22 -8.11
CA ASN A 23 14.16 -3.26 -9.14
C ASN A 23 13.99 -4.70 -8.61
N GLY A 24 14.24 -4.95 -7.34
CA GLY A 24 14.06 -6.26 -6.70
C GLY A 24 12.65 -6.53 -6.20
N CYS A 25 11.76 -5.52 -6.20
CA CYS A 25 10.36 -5.67 -5.84
C CYS A 25 9.52 -5.90 -7.10
N ASN A 26 8.71 -6.96 -7.14
CA ASN A 26 7.81 -7.25 -8.25
C ASN A 26 6.52 -7.96 -7.84
N ILE A 27 6.32 -8.21 -6.55
CA ILE A 27 5.13 -8.88 -6.03
C ILE A 27 4.53 -8.05 -4.90
N ILE A 28 3.24 -7.77 -4.99
CA ILE A 28 2.43 -7.22 -3.90
C ILE A 28 1.27 -8.17 -3.64
N LYS A 29 1.00 -8.47 -2.37
CA LYS A 29 -0.17 -9.24 -1.94
C LYS A 29 -1.01 -8.39 -1.01
N ILE A 30 -2.28 -8.21 -1.34
CA ILE A 30 -3.24 -7.44 -0.56
C ILE A 30 -4.31 -8.40 -0.05
N GLY A 31 -4.46 -8.47 1.26
CA GLY A 31 -5.51 -9.20 1.94
C GLY A 31 -6.55 -8.23 2.50
N ILE A 32 -7.82 -8.54 2.27
CA ILE A 32 -8.97 -7.78 2.78
C ILE A 32 -9.91 -8.75 3.48
N SER A 33 -10.17 -8.54 4.76
CA SER A 33 -11.25 -9.21 5.49
C SER A 33 -12.23 -8.17 6.03
N ASN A 34 -13.51 -8.53 6.18
CA ASN A 34 -14.56 -7.57 6.53
C ASN A 34 -15.04 -7.65 7.99
N ASN A 35 -14.83 -8.75 8.70
CA ASN A 35 -15.32 -8.94 10.06
C ASN A 35 -14.21 -9.41 11.02
N PRO A 36 -13.46 -8.51 11.66
CA PRO A 36 -13.41 -7.04 11.46
C PRO A 36 -12.78 -6.64 10.12
N LEU A 37 -12.97 -5.39 9.70
CA LEU A 37 -12.22 -4.85 8.56
C LEU A 37 -10.72 -4.90 8.91
N LYS A 38 -9.99 -5.78 8.25
CA LYS A 38 -8.55 -5.90 8.37
C LYS A 38 -7.92 -5.87 6.99
N ILE A 39 -6.91 -5.05 6.83
CA ILE A 39 -6.13 -4.94 5.60
C ILE A 39 -4.73 -5.47 5.88
N SER A 40 -4.20 -6.27 4.98
CA SER A 40 -2.81 -6.69 4.98
C SER A 40 -2.18 -6.41 3.63
N ILE A 41 -0.96 -5.89 3.64
CA ILE A 41 -0.23 -5.54 2.42
C ILE A 41 1.20 -6.07 2.60
N TRP A 42 1.54 -7.03 1.77
CA TRP A 42 2.86 -7.65 1.72
C TRP A 42 3.51 -7.36 0.37
N ASN A 43 4.78 -7.02 0.38
CA ASN A 43 5.60 -6.94 -0.82
C ASN A 43 6.97 -7.58 -0.63
N ASN A 44 7.51 -8.17 -1.69
CA ASN A 44 8.90 -8.60 -1.70
C ASN A 44 9.84 -7.39 -1.90
N SER A 45 11.10 -7.55 -1.52
CA SER A 45 12.14 -6.54 -1.66
C SER A 45 13.48 -7.19 -2.00
N SER A 46 14.39 -6.44 -2.66
CA SER A 46 15.77 -6.89 -2.86
C SER A 46 16.57 -6.85 -1.56
N GLU A 47 16.39 -5.82 -0.75
CA GLU A 47 17.21 -5.55 0.42
C GLU A 47 16.44 -5.69 1.75
N GLY A 48 15.12 -5.43 1.73
CA GLY A 48 14.30 -5.36 2.94
C GLY A 48 14.55 -4.05 3.71
N ILE A 49 13.89 -3.94 4.88
CA ILE A 49 14.17 -2.86 5.82
C ILE A 49 15.28 -3.34 6.75
N PRO A 50 16.40 -2.61 6.88
CA PRO A 50 17.48 -3.03 7.78
C PRO A 50 17.01 -3.21 9.22
N ILE A 51 17.40 -4.32 9.84
CA ILE A 51 17.09 -4.64 11.25
C ILE A 51 18.21 -4.08 12.12
N GLU A 52 18.27 -2.77 12.20
CA GLU A 52 19.23 -2.01 13.00
C GLU A 52 18.53 -0.85 13.70
N LYS A 53 19.10 -0.41 14.82
CA LYS A 53 18.62 0.77 15.54
C LYS A 53 19.34 2.02 15.05
N LYS A 54 18.60 3.15 15.03
CA LYS A 54 19.14 4.49 14.79
C LYS A 54 18.64 5.46 15.83
N LEU A 55 19.49 6.45 16.12
CA LEU A 55 19.16 7.54 17.02
C LEU A 55 18.17 8.50 16.33
N LEU A 56 17.06 8.78 16.97
CA LEU A 56 16.13 9.82 16.52
C LEU A 56 16.75 11.21 16.71
N THR A 57 16.89 11.95 15.62
CA THR A 57 17.46 13.31 15.62
C THR A 57 16.40 14.41 15.67
N VAL A 58 15.14 14.04 15.38
CA VAL A 58 13.97 14.96 15.32
C VAL A 58 12.75 14.28 15.96
N GLY A 59 11.69 15.05 16.19
CA GLY A 59 10.43 14.53 16.72
C GLY A 59 10.37 14.55 18.26
N GLU A 60 9.25 14.06 18.79
CA GLU A 60 8.95 14.05 20.23
C GLU A 60 9.91 13.15 21.02
N HIS A 61 10.35 12.05 20.42
CA HIS A 61 11.25 11.08 21.03
C HIS A 61 12.72 11.27 20.65
N LYS A 62 13.13 12.51 20.33
CA LYS A 62 14.52 12.83 19.99
C LYS A 62 15.50 12.32 21.07
N GLY A 63 16.55 11.62 20.63
CA GLY A 63 17.54 11.00 21.50
C GLY A 63 17.26 9.54 21.86
N ARG A 64 16.10 8.98 21.48
CA ARG A 64 15.81 7.55 21.62
C ARG A 64 16.41 6.76 20.46
N GLU A 65 16.95 5.58 20.72
CA GLU A 65 17.32 4.60 19.70
C GLU A 65 16.13 3.70 19.37
N VAL A 66 15.75 3.67 18.10
CA VAL A 66 14.63 2.87 17.59
C VAL A 66 15.04 2.10 16.34
N PHE A 67 14.37 0.99 16.05
CA PHE A 67 14.59 0.29 14.79
C PHE A 67 14.13 1.14 13.59
N ILE A 68 14.78 0.95 12.43
CA ILE A 68 14.43 1.70 11.21
C ILE A 68 12.95 1.55 10.86
N CYS A 69 12.35 0.35 11.03
CA CYS A 69 10.92 0.16 10.80
C CYS A 69 10.04 1.02 11.73
N GLU A 70 10.44 1.22 13.00
CA GLU A 70 9.74 2.13 13.92
C GLU A 70 9.81 3.59 13.43
N MET A 71 10.97 4.03 12.92
CA MET A 71 11.10 5.37 12.31
C MET A 71 10.18 5.54 11.10
N ILE A 72 10.09 4.54 10.23
CA ILE A 72 9.28 4.61 9.01
C ILE A 72 7.79 4.65 9.33
N PHE A 73 7.31 3.81 10.24
CA PHE A 73 5.89 3.57 10.47
C PHE A 73 5.33 4.18 11.76
N GLY A 74 6.19 4.53 12.72
CA GLY A 74 5.79 5.01 14.04
C GLY A 74 6.16 6.47 14.32
N GLU A 75 7.32 6.93 13.88
CA GLU A 75 7.80 8.27 14.28
C GLU A 75 7.42 9.36 13.26
N LEU A 76 6.80 10.43 13.71
CA LEU A 76 6.44 11.57 12.86
C LEU A 76 7.69 12.37 12.45
N LEU A 77 7.63 13.01 11.27
CA LEU A 77 8.65 13.91 10.73
C LEU A 77 10.01 13.26 10.40
N THR A 78 10.07 11.95 10.21
CA THR A 78 11.32 11.22 9.88
C THR A 78 11.46 10.88 8.39
N SER A 79 10.80 11.61 7.48
CA SER A 79 10.88 11.33 6.03
C SER A 79 12.22 11.76 5.44
N SER A 80 12.83 10.91 4.62
CA SER A 80 14.00 11.21 3.80
C SER A 80 13.68 12.01 2.53
N ASN A 81 12.42 12.26 2.22
CA ASN A 81 11.94 12.63 0.89
C ASN A 81 11.58 14.11 0.71
N TYR A 82 12.03 14.99 1.61
CA TYR A 82 11.70 16.43 1.56
C TYR A 82 12.33 17.22 0.40
N SER A 83 13.29 16.66 -0.35
CA SER A 83 14.11 17.42 -1.31
C SER A 83 14.04 16.97 -2.77
N ASP A 84 13.32 15.92 -3.13
CA ASP A 84 13.29 15.39 -4.50
C ASP A 84 12.15 16.02 -5.34
N LYS A 85 12.55 16.82 -6.36
CA LYS A 85 11.62 17.52 -7.26
C LYS A 85 11.20 16.72 -8.51
N ASP A 86 11.92 15.64 -8.86
CA ASP A 86 11.73 14.88 -10.11
C ASP A 86 11.11 13.50 -9.89
N ARG A 87 10.23 13.35 -8.93
CA ARG A 87 9.74 12.07 -8.46
C ARG A 87 8.52 11.55 -9.21
N ILE A 88 8.55 10.27 -9.59
CA ILE A 88 7.42 9.52 -10.16
C ILE A 88 6.50 8.98 -9.05
N ALA A 89 6.98 8.83 -7.82
CA ALA A 89 6.26 8.26 -6.68
C ALA A 89 5.47 9.31 -5.87
N ASN A 90 4.35 8.86 -5.27
CA ASN A 90 3.33 9.73 -4.65
C ASN A 90 3.64 10.19 -3.21
N GLY A 91 4.56 9.53 -2.49
CA GLY A 91 4.83 9.80 -1.07
C GLY A 91 5.81 10.94 -0.82
N THR A 92 5.35 12.17 -0.62
CA THR A 92 6.24 13.35 -0.43
C THR A 92 6.59 13.64 1.03
N ASN A 93 5.69 13.39 1.98
CA ASN A 93 5.84 13.89 3.36
C ASN A 93 6.12 12.81 4.42
N GLY A 94 6.12 11.53 4.06
CA GLY A 94 6.34 10.42 5.01
C GLY A 94 5.30 10.33 6.14
N ILE A 95 4.15 10.99 5.98
CA ILE A 95 3.10 11.09 7.01
C ILE A 95 2.00 10.06 6.75
N GLY A 96 1.73 9.69 5.49
CA GLY A 96 0.56 8.91 5.12
C GLY A 96 0.45 7.58 5.84
N ILE A 97 1.49 6.75 5.80
CA ILE A 97 1.47 5.44 6.49
C ILE A 97 1.40 5.57 8.02
N LYS A 98 1.93 6.65 8.58
CA LYS A 98 1.87 6.94 10.01
C LYS A 98 0.46 7.32 10.43
N LEU A 99 -0.28 8.03 9.56
CA LEU A 99 -1.72 8.26 9.78
C LEU A 99 -2.49 6.94 9.75
N THR A 100 -2.15 6.00 8.86
CA THR A 100 -2.73 4.66 8.88
C THR A 100 -2.55 3.98 10.24
N ASN A 101 -1.37 4.08 10.83
CA ASN A 101 -1.09 3.56 12.16
C ASN A 101 -1.91 4.28 13.25
N ILE A 102 -1.90 5.62 13.27
CA ILE A 102 -2.65 6.44 14.25
C ILE A 102 -4.15 6.17 14.20
N TYR A 103 -4.73 5.94 13.01
CA TYR A 103 -6.16 5.66 12.86
C TYR A 103 -6.52 4.17 12.92
N SER A 104 -5.66 3.34 13.55
CA SER A 104 -5.87 1.90 13.70
C SER A 104 -6.01 1.48 15.15
N LYS A 105 -6.88 0.49 15.42
CA LYS A 105 -6.96 -0.24 16.68
C LYS A 105 -5.75 -1.15 16.86
N GLU A 106 -5.27 -1.71 15.76
CA GLU A 106 -4.08 -2.56 15.71
C GLU A 106 -3.34 -2.26 14.40
N PHE A 107 -2.02 -2.09 14.50
CA PHE A 107 -1.13 -1.95 13.36
C PHE A 107 0.11 -2.80 13.59
N THR A 108 0.36 -3.75 12.69
CA THR A 108 1.49 -4.67 12.77
C THR A 108 2.40 -4.49 11.58
N ILE A 109 3.69 -4.43 11.85
CA ILE A 109 4.76 -4.41 10.86
C ILE A 109 5.55 -5.71 11.00
N GLU A 110 5.76 -6.40 9.90
CA GLU A 110 6.69 -7.51 9.80
C GLU A 110 7.67 -7.21 8.67
N THR A 111 8.95 -7.22 8.96
CA THR A 111 10.00 -7.13 7.93
C THR A 111 10.91 -8.33 7.99
N VAL A 112 11.26 -8.86 6.84
CA VAL A 112 12.23 -9.94 6.70
C VAL A 112 13.43 -9.40 5.93
N THR A 113 14.60 -9.51 6.54
CA THR A 113 15.86 -9.06 5.96
C THR A 113 16.96 -10.08 6.24
N ASN A 114 17.51 -10.64 5.18
CA ASN A 114 18.59 -11.64 5.27
C ASN A 114 18.29 -12.85 6.18
N GLY A 115 17.03 -13.32 6.16
CA GLY A 115 16.59 -14.45 6.96
C GLY A 115 16.24 -14.13 8.41
N ILE A 116 16.31 -12.87 8.81
CA ILE A 116 15.87 -12.40 10.11
C ILE A 116 14.51 -11.70 9.92
N LYS A 117 13.55 -12.04 10.78
CA LYS A 117 12.23 -11.41 10.84
C LYS A 117 12.16 -10.49 12.05
N LEU A 118 11.73 -9.25 11.84
CA LEU A 118 11.37 -8.33 12.92
C LEU A 118 9.86 -8.08 12.86
N THR A 119 9.20 -8.16 14.01
CA THR A 119 7.78 -7.83 14.19
C THR A 119 7.63 -6.70 15.20
N LYS A 120 6.90 -5.65 14.83
CA LYS A 120 6.50 -4.54 15.71
C LYS A 120 4.99 -4.39 15.68
N ARG A 121 4.36 -4.14 16.85
CA ARG A 121 2.92 -3.92 16.96
C ARG A 121 2.61 -2.66 17.72
N TYR A 122 1.62 -1.92 17.21
CA TYR A 122 1.02 -0.76 17.83
C TYR A 122 -0.48 -1.02 18.03
N TYR A 123 -1.04 -0.45 19.09
CA TYR A 123 -2.44 -0.61 19.46
C TYR A 123 -3.04 0.73 19.84
N ASP A 124 -4.36 0.80 19.73
CA ASP A 124 -5.18 1.89 20.25
C ASP A 124 -4.64 3.27 19.82
N SER A 125 -4.50 3.47 18.51
CA SER A 125 -4.00 4.75 17.93
C SER A 125 -2.58 5.08 18.38
N MET A 126 -1.71 4.07 18.43
CA MET A 126 -0.31 4.16 18.89
C MET A 126 -0.15 4.52 20.38
N SER A 127 -1.20 4.52 21.19
CA SER A 127 -1.11 4.80 22.61
C SER A 127 -0.43 3.67 23.40
N ARG A 128 -0.35 2.49 22.81
CA ARG A 128 0.31 1.30 23.35
C ARG A 128 1.08 0.57 22.24
N GLU A 129 2.24 0.06 22.58
CA GLU A 129 3.08 -0.71 21.65
C GLU A 129 3.73 -1.90 22.35
N ASP A 130 4.01 -2.97 21.59
CA ASP A 130 4.84 -4.07 22.05
C ASP A 130 6.32 -3.77 21.76
N GLU A 131 7.22 -4.40 22.50
CA GLU A 131 8.63 -4.46 22.13
C GLU A 131 8.80 -5.16 20.78
N CYS A 132 9.85 -4.79 20.03
CA CYS A 132 10.17 -5.47 18.79
C CYS A 132 10.58 -6.91 19.06
N VAL A 133 9.94 -7.86 18.36
CA VAL A 133 10.30 -9.27 18.39
C VAL A 133 11.18 -9.59 17.20
N ILE A 134 12.34 -10.20 17.43
CA ILE A 134 13.29 -10.59 16.38
C ILE A 134 13.42 -12.10 16.38
N GLU A 135 13.26 -12.72 15.21
CA GLU A 135 13.29 -14.16 15.01
C GLU A 135 14.18 -14.51 13.82
N GLU A 136 15.07 -15.50 13.98
CA GLU A 136 15.77 -16.10 12.84
C GLU A 136 14.83 -17.08 12.13
N LEU A 137 14.72 -16.96 10.82
CA LEU A 137 13.88 -17.85 10.02
C LEU A 137 14.68 -19.09 9.64
N GLU A 138 14.18 -20.26 10.04
CA GLU A 138 14.77 -21.54 9.70
C GLU A 138 14.80 -21.81 8.19
N ASP A 139 15.74 -22.64 7.73
CA ASP A 139 16.01 -23.00 6.35
C ASP A 139 14.79 -23.55 5.54
N GLY A 140 13.76 -24.02 6.20
CA GLY A 140 12.56 -24.58 5.59
C GLY A 140 11.69 -23.59 4.78
N LYS A 141 11.94 -22.28 4.89
CA LYS A 141 11.26 -21.23 4.13
C LYS A 141 12.08 -20.71 2.94
N LYS A 142 13.21 -21.34 2.63
CA LYS A 142 14.06 -20.99 1.49
C LYS A 142 13.38 -21.37 0.17
N ARG A 143 13.31 -20.43 -0.78
CA ARG A 143 12.94 -20.72 -2.18
C ARG A 143 14.07 -21.42 -2.93
N ARG A 144 13.82 -21.82 -4.20
CA ARG A 144 14.69 -22.63 -5.09
C ARG A 144 16.20 -22.37 -5.03
N ASN A 145 16.64 -21.22 -4.52
CA ASN A 145 18.06 -20.81 -4.44
C ASN A 145 18.60 -20.73 -3.00
N ASN A 146 18.00 -21.41 -2.03
CA ASN A 146 18.42 -21.35 -0.61
C ASN A 146 18.42 -19.93 0.01
N LYS A 147 17.71 -18.96 -0.57
CA LYS A 147 17.62 -17.60 -0.05
C LYS A 147 16.19 -17.31 0.39
N ILE A 148 16.01 -16.81 1.61
CA ILE A 148 14.75 -16.29 2.10
C ILE A 148 14.53 -14.93 1.42
N ASP A 149 13.36 -14.72 0.81
CA ASP A 149 13.05 -13.43 0.18
C ASP A 149 12.90 -12.36 1.26
N ASN A 150 13.62 -11.27 1.10
CA ASN A 150 13.37 -10.07 1.89
C ASN A 150 11.96 -9.55 1.57
N SER A 151 11.28 -9.05 2.59
CA SER A 151 9.89 -8.60 2.44
C SER A 151 9.49 -7.63 3.52
N VAL A 152 8.44 -6.87 3.24
CA VAL A 152 7.73 -6.05 4.21
C VAL A 152 6.26 -6.43 4.18
N CYS A 153 5.66 -6.60 5.35
CA CYS A 153 4.24 -6.81 5.51
C CYS A 153 3.72 -5.82 6.54
N ILE A 154 2.71 -5.06 6.19
CA ILE A 154 1.91 -4.31 7.15
C ILE A 154 0.52 -4.90 7.22
N SER A 155 -0.05 -4.96 8.41
CA SER A 155 -1.45 -5.31 8.58
C SER A 155 -2.09 -4.42 9.64
N PHE A 156 -3.33 -4.00 9.41
CA PHE A 156 -4.00 -3.10 10.33
C PHE A 156 -5.50 -3.30 10.37
N ILE A 157 -6.08 -2.95 11.51
CA ILE A 157 -7.51 -2.90 11.77
C ILE A 157 -7.85 -1.44 12.03
N PRO A 158 -8.51 -0.72 11.10
CA PRO A 158 -8.89 0.67 11.32
C PRO A 158 -9.77 0.84 12.56
N ASP A 159 -9.60 1.92 13.30
CA ASP A 159 -10.54 2.29 14.34
C ASP A 159 -11.75 3.00 13.74
N LEU A 160 -12.80 2.24 13.42
CA LEU A 160 -14.01 2.75 12.78
C LEU A 160 -14.73 3.80 13.63
N SER A 161 -14.48 3.89 14.94
CA SER A 161 -15.05 4.92 15.80
C SER A 161 -14.50 6.32 15.51
N MET A 162 -13.30 6.41 14.92
CA MET A 162 -12.69 7.68 14.51
C MET A 162 -13.28 8.25 13.20
N PHE A 163 -14.00 7.40 12.43
CA PHE A 163 -14.59 7.76 11.13
C PHE A 163 -16.11 7.92 11.19
N LYS A 164 -16.67 8.05 12.38
CA LYS A 164 -18.11 8.18 12.60
C LYS A 164 -18.69 9.43 11.92
N ASP A 165 -19.93 9.31 11.47
CA ASP A 165 -20.76 10.43 11.08
C ASP A 165 -21.38 11.11 12.32
N LYS A 166 -21.94 12.31 12.14
CA LYS A 166 -22.51 13.09 13.26
C LYS A 166 -23.55 12.33 14.09
N ASN A 167 -24.22 11.35 13.48
CA ASN A 167 -25.35 10.62 14.07
C ASN A 167 -25.03 9.15 14.41
N SER A 168 -23.78 8.69 14.27
CA SER A 168 -23.40 7.31 14.53
C SER A 168 -22.23 7.21 15.52
N SER A 169 -22.16 6.11 16.26
CA SER A 169 -21.04 5.83 17.19
C SER A 169 -19.77 5.38 16.46
N GLN A 170 -19.91 4.79 15.27
CA GLN A 170 -18.81 4.34 14.41
C GLN A 170 -19.27 4.30 12.97
N TYR A 171 -18.29 4.27 12.04
CA TYR A 171 -18.57 4.04 10.62
C TYR A 171 -18.90 2.56 10.38
N GLU A 172 -19.96 2.29 9.62
CA GLU A 172 -20.32 0.94 9.21
C GLU A 172 -19.73 0.63 7.82
N VAL A 173 -18.93 -0.42 7.77
CA VAL A 173 -18.33 -0.88 6.51
C VAL A 173 -19.39 -1.66 5.73
N ASN A 174 -19.77 -1.14 4.58
CA ASN A 174 -20.68 -1.79 3.65
C ASN A 174 -19.94 -2.40 2.46
N ASP A 175 -20.65 -3.20 1.66
CA ASP A 175 -20.08 -3.89 0.49
C ASP A 175 -19.54 -2.89 -0.54
N ASP A 176 -20.13 -1.73 -0.69
CA ASP A 176 -19.65 -0.74 -1.66
C ASP A 176 -18.31 -0.13 -1.25
N PHE A 177 -18.08 0.02 0.06
CA PHE A 177 -16.77 0.43 0.55
C PHE A 177 -15.70 -0.65 0.27
N ILE A 178 -16.03 -1.92 0.47
CA ILE A 178 -15.14 -3.04 0.13
C ILE A 178 -14.87 -3.08 -1.38
N LYS A 179 -15.88 -2.91 -2.22
CA LYS A 179 -15.71 -2.82 -3.69
C LYS A 179 -14.80 -1.66 -4.10
N LEU A 180 -14.87 -0.52 -3.39
CA LEU A 180 -13.99 0.62 -3.64
C LEU A 180 -12.52 0.28 -3.36
N ILE A 181 -12.23 -0.46 -2.27
CA ILE A 181 -10.88 -0.93 -1.98
C ILE A 181 -10.42 -1.94 -3.05
N ILE A 182 -11.29 -2.88 -3.42
CA ILE A 182 -11.02 -3.85 -4.48
C ILE A 182 -10.71 -3.12 -5.80
N LYS A 183 -11.52 -2.12 -6.17
CA LYS A 183 -11.26 -1.30 -7.36
C LYS A 183 -9.86 -0.69 -7.33
N LYS A 184 -9.44 -0.11 -6.20
CA LYS A 184 -8.07 0.44 -6.05
C LYS A 184 -6.99 -0.61 -6.31
N VAL A 185 -7.20 -1.87 -5.90
CA VAL A 185 -6.25 -2.96 -6.18
C VAL A 185 -6.16 -3.28 -7.66
N TYR A 186 -7.29 -3.24 -8.38
CA TYR A 186 -7.32 -3.43 -9.84
C TYR A 186 -6.66 -2.28 -10.58
N ASP A 187 -6.96 -1.03 -10.18
CA ASP A 187 -6.31 0.17 -10.73
C ASP A 187 -4.79 0.09 -10.57
N LEU A 188 -4.34 -0.25 -9.35
CA LEU A 188 -2.94 -0.45 -9.02
C LEU A 188 -2.29 -1.57 -9.85
N SER A 189 -2.98 -2.69 -10.04
CA SER A 189 -2.47 -3.83 -10.82
C SER A 189 -2.16 -3.44 -12.26
N TYR A 190 -3.07 -2.69 -12.90
CA TYR A 190 -2.84 -2.18 -14.24
C TYR A 190 -1.65 -1.21 -14.29
N CYS A 191 -1.63 -0.21 -13.41
CA CYS A 191 -0.58 0.80 -13.40
C CYS A 191 0.81 0.20 -13.11
N CYS A 192 0.91 -0.70 -12.13
CA CYS A 192 2.18 -1.39 -11.85
C CYS A 192 2.64 -2.25 -13.04
N TYR A 193 1.71 -2.95 -13.70
CA TYR A 193 2.05 -3.77 -14.87
C TYR A 193 2.48 -2.91 -16.08
N GLU A 194 1.88 -1.74 -16.29
CA GLU A 194 2.28 -0.85 -17.39
C GLU A 194 3.72 -0.34 -17.22
N ILE A 195 4.12 -0.01 -15.99
CA ILE A 195 5.47 0.47 -15.65
C ILE A 195 6.46 -0.70 -15.59
N LYS A 196 6.07 -1.83 -14.99
CA LYS A 196 6.94 -2.97 -14.72
C LYS A 196 6.25 -4.28 -15.11
N LYS A 197 6.53 -4.75 -16.32
CA LYS A 197 5.83 -5.91 -16.95
C LYS A 197 5.93 -7.24 -16.21
N ASN A 198 6.85 -7.38 -15.27
CA ASN A 198 6.96 -8.56 -14.42
C ASN A 198 6.30 -8.40 -13.05
N SER A 199 5.56 -7.31 -12.82
CA SER A 199 4.81 -7.11 -11.59
C SER A 199 3.66 -8.09 -11.46
N ARG A 200 3.38 -8.52 -10.23
CA ARG A 200 2.29 -9.45 -9.89
C ARG A 200 1.59 -8.94 -8.64
N ILE A 201 0.33 -8.62 -8.80
CA ILE A 201 -0.52 -8.15 -7.70
C ILE A 201 -1.52 -9.25 -7.36
N TYR A 202 -1.61 -9.60 -6.10
CA TYR A 202 -2.55 -10.59 -5.59
C TYR A 202 -3.56 -9.90 -4.67
N LEU A 203 -4.83 -10.28 -4.82
CA LEU A 203 -5.93 -9.91 -3.94
C LEU A 203 -6.47 -11.19 -3.29
N ASN A 204 -6.41 -11.28 -1.96
CA ASN A 204 -6.82 -12.48 -1.20
C ASN A 204 -6.23 -13.77 -1.81
N ASP A 205 -4.92 -13.77 -2.05
CA ASP A 205 -4.13 -14.85 -2.67
C ASP A 205 -4.47 -15.18 -4.14
N GLN A 206 -5.40 -14.47 -4.77
CA GLN A 206 -5.71 -14.60 -6.17
C GLN A 206 -4.95 -13.58 -7.01
N LEU A 207 -4.26 -14.04 -8.07
CA LEU A 207 -3.55 -13.14 -8.98
C LEU A 207 -4.54 -12.28 -9.75
N VAL A 208 -4.37 -10.96 -9.67
CA VAL A 208 -5.13 -10.01 -10.50
C VAL A 208 -4.53 -9.99 -11.91
N THR A 209 -5.27 -10.53 -12.87
CA THR A 209 -4.81 -10.71 -14.26
C THR A 209 -5.25 -9.53 -15.14
N ILE A 210 -4.54 -8.41 -15.07
CA ILE A 210 -4.67 -7.29 -16.00
C ILE A 210 -3.33 -7.14 -16.73
N ARG A 211 -3.32 -7.38 -18.04
CA ARG A 211 -2.09 -7.44 -18.84
C ARG A 211 -1.89 -6.25 -19.74
N ASP A 212 -2.96 -5.56 -20.07
CA ASP A 212 -2.92 -4.37 -20.92
C ASP A 212 -4.10 -3.42 -20.61
N PHE A 213 -4.12 -2.29 -21.31
CA PHE A 213 -5.15 -1.29 -21.15
C PHE A 213 -6.54 -1.80 -21.58
N ASN A 214 -6.61 -2.70 -22.57
CA ASN A 214 -7.88 -3.27 -23.01
C ASN A 214 -8.48 -4.19 -21.92
N ASP A 215 -7.65 -5.02 -21.26
CA ASP A 215 -8.10 -5.83 -20.14
C ASP A 215 -8.63 -4.95 -18.99
N TYR A 216 -7.95 -3.85 -18.69
CA TYR A 216 -8.38 -2.91 -17.67
C TYR A 216 -9.73 -2.25 -18.00
N ILE A 217 -9.93 -1.81 -19.24
CA ILE A 217 -11.16 -1.12 -19.67
C ILE A 217 -12.37 -2.07 -19.72
N LYS A 218 -12.16 -3.33 -20.04
CA LYS A 218 -13.26 -4.35 -19.98
C LYS A 218 -13.91 -4.44 -18.60
N LEU A 219 -13.19 -4.07 -17.53
CA LEU A 219 -13.76 -4.01 -16.18
C LEU A 219 -14.90 -2.98 -16.06
N TYR A 220 -14.95 -2.00 -16.96
CA TYR A 220 -16.04 -1.02 -17.03
C TYR A 220 -17.19 -1.43 -17.95
N GLY A 221 -17.19 -2.70 -18.44
CA GLY A 221 -18.23 -3.19 -19.36
C GLY A 221 -18.12 -2.62 -20.77
N ILE A 222 -16.95 -2.17 -21.18
CA ILE A 222 -16.72 -1.54 -22.49
C ILE A 222 -15.99 -2.54 -23.38
N ASP A 223 -16.68 -3.04 -24.42
CA ASP A 223 -16.12 -4.01 -25.37
C ASP A 223 -15.55 -3.36 -26.64
N ASN A 224 -16.10 -2.21 -27.04
CA ASN A 224 -15.72 -1.50 -28.26
C ASN A 224 -15.05 -0.17 -27.94
N MET A 225 -13.73 -0.18 -27.92
CA MET A 225 -12.95 1.01 -27.63
C MET A 225 -11.84 1.20 -28.66
N ARG A 226 -11.51 2.45 -28.94
CA ARG A 226 -10.29 2.82 -29.66
C ARG A 226 -9.26 3.32 -28.68
N THR A 227 -8.05 2.79 -28.76
CA THR A 227 -6.94 3.18 -27.91
C THR A 227 -5.86 3.89 -28.71
N CYS A 228 -5.25 4.90 -28.08
CA CYS A 228 -4.08 5.57 -28.58
C CYS A 228 -3.03 5.59 -27.46
N LYS A 229 -1.83 5.13 -27.75
CA LYS A 229 -0.68 5.18 -26.83
C LYS A 229 0.30 6.22 -27.34
N CYS A 230 0.62 7.18 -26.49
CA CYS A 230 1.67 8.17 -26.68
C CYS A 230 2.78 7.93 -25.65
N ASP A 231 3.91 8.64 -25.78
CA ASP A 231 5.06 8.42 -24.90
C ASP A 231 4.73 8.56 -23.40
N ASN A 232 3.86 9.53 -23.06
CA ASN A 232 3.56 9.87 -21.66
C ASN A 232 2.14 9.53 -21.21
N PHE A 233 1.26 9.04 -22.10
CA PHE A 233 -0.12 8.74 -21.75
C PHE A 233 -0.76 7.70 -22.68
N ILE A 234 -1.79 7.04 -22.16
CA ILE A 234 -2.65 6.13 -22.93
C ILE A 234 -4.07 6.68 -22.84
N ILE A 235 -4.74 6.81 -23.97
CA ILE A 235 -6.14 7.22 -24.06
C ILE A 235 -6.97 6.09 -24.63
N GLY A 236 -8.13 5.84 -24.00
CA GLY A 236 -9.18 5.00 -24.54
C GLY A 236 -10.45 5.82 -24.76
N LEU A 237 -11.06 5.68 -25.92
CA LEU A 237 -12.32 6.32 -26.28
C LEU A 237 -13.36 5.26 -26.63
N ALA A 238 -14.50 5.29 -25.95
CA ALA A 238 -15.64 4.45 -26.22
C ALA A 238 -16.89 5.31 -26.39
N TYR A 239 -17.82 4.83 -27.22
CA TYR A 239 -19.12 5.46 -27.36
C TYR A 239 -20.07 4.94 -26.29
N THR A 240 -20.44 5.79 -25.33
CA THR A 240 -21.37 5.48 -24.22
C THR A 240 -22.44 6.56 -24.15
N PRO A 241 -23.51 6.49 -24.99
CA PRO A 241 -24.49 7.59 -25.11
C PRO A 241 -25.29 7.82 -23.82
N ASP A 242 -25.55 6.77 -23.04
CA ASP A 242 -26.44 6.84 -21.89
C ASP A 242 -25.71 7.22 -20.58
N ASP A 243 -24.38 7.11 -20.53
CA ASP A 243 -23.58 7.34 -19.30
C ASP A 243 -22.16 7.81 -19.68
N PRO A 244 -22.00 9.05 -20.14
CA PRO A 244 -20.67 9.56 -20.48
C PRO A 244 -19.82 9.72 -19.23
N LYS A 245 -18.66 9.08 -19.21
CA LYS A 245 -17.69 9.13 -18.09
C LYS A 245 -16.32 9.48 -18.58
N ILE A 246 -15.61 10.29 -17.80
CA ILE A 246 -14.18 10.50 -17.92
C ILE A 246 -13.50 9.83 -16.73
N ILE A 247 -12.57 8.95 -17.02
CA ILE A 247 -11.78 8.25 -15.99
C ILE A 247 -10.32 8.50 -16.31
N SER A 248 -9.61 9.17 -15.43
CA SER A 248 -8.21 9.48 -15.61
C SER A 248 -7.37 9.16 -14.39
N PHE A 249 -6.09 8.84 -14.61
CA PHE A 249 -5.12 8.52 -13.57
C PHE A 249 -3.80 9.24 -13.85
N ILE A 250 -3.18 9.72 -12.81
CA ILE A 250 -1.80 10.24 -12.83
C ILE A 250 -1.03 9.48 -11.75
N ASN A 251 0.01 8.75 -12.15
CA ASN A 251 0.88 7.99 -11.22
C ASN A 251 0.10 7.15 -10.21
N ASN A 252 -0.81 6.28 -10.69
CA ASN A 252 -1.69 5.41 -9.89
C ASN A 252 -2.80 6.11 -9.08
N ASN A 253 -2.89 7.41 -9.11
CA ASN A 253 -3.96 8.13 -8.44
C ASN A 253 -5.06 8.54 -9.42
N PRO A 254 -6.34 8.28 -9.08
CA PRO A 254 -7.45 8.84 -9.83
C PRO A 254 -7.35 10.37 -9.85
N ASN A 255 -7.57 10.95 -11.03
CA ASN A 255 -7.64 12.39 -11.21
C ASN A 255 -9.10 12.81 -11.33
N GLU A 256 -9.62 13.55 -10.34
CA GLU A 256 -11.02 13.99 -10.31
C GLU A 256 -11.31 15.21 -11.20
N GLY A 257 -10.29 15.79 -11.80
CA GLY A 257 -10.40 17.01 -12.58
C GLY A 257 -10.46 16.84 -14.10
N GLY A 258 -10.34 15.62 -14.60
CA GLY A 258 -10.42 15.31 -16.04
C GLY A 258 -9.18 15.71 -16.81
#